data_5ea83692b2e3f01b9dc20f36aed37e56
#
_entry.id   5ea83692b2e3f01b9dc20f36aed37e56
#
_cell.length_a   1.000
_cell.length_b   1.000
_cell.length_c   1.000
_cell.angle_alpha   90.00
_cell.angle_beta   90.00
_cell.angle_gamma   90.00
#
_symmetry.space_group_name_H-M   'P 1'
#
loop_
_entity.id
_entity.type
_entity.pdbx_description
1 polymer ?
#
loop_
_entity_poly.entity_id
_entity_poly.type
_entity_poly.pdbx_seq_one_letter_code
_entity_poly.pdbx_strand_id
1 'polypeptide(L)'
;MMIAQYYQLLKEFIEIPSISVDKEHLSDIKKAAKRLKKIFEEHKMEVQFIEWYWNPIVIADYEHNKSLPTCTIYWNYDVLQANKKDWRKDDPFSLYIWKENIYWRWVSDSKWQLLVHIVSIFELIKEKNLGYNIRFFIEWEKNIWSENTKRFIIENQEKLKSDFFLISDWNLVNDNWCIWVSTRWSIDISLIIQTSSNQINTWTYWWIVPNAIHETCKLLSKIHWGNNQINIPYFYYDVEEIPFNTILSNKKIEFEVEKIQKELSMKILFKEKNLDYISQIWLRPTVQITSIKSGYNDKISRSTIPNKAIANISFKTVKKQNSDKIIKSFQQWIGSNIPDYVEYDIKINQISQWTEIDTKNKYFWKAESFLQDIFQNEIIRLNLWMTIPILNTIAENITDNILLIPIANRDCNSQWSSENLNTKLIEKWFLFTLNFFSTQLQLF
;
A
#
# COMPACT_ATOMS: atom_id res chain seq x y z
N MET A 1 8.66 -11.57 -29.27
CA MET A 1 7.18 -11.71 -29.33
C MET A 1 6.56 -11.34 -28.00
N MET A 2 6.96 -11.94 -26.89
CA MET A 2 6.47 -11.70 -25.51
C MET A 2 6.51 -10.22 -25.09
N ILE A 3 7.66 -9.54 -25.20
CA ILE A 3 7.81 -8.12 -24.84
C ILE A 3 6.90 -7.19 -25.65
N ALA A 4 6.72 -7.47 -26.94
CA ALA A 4 5.80 -6.68 -27.78
C ALA A 4 4.35 -6.84 -27.35
N GLN A 5 3.91 -8.06 -27.02
CA GLN A 5 2.58 -8.34 -26.45
C GLN A 5 2.38 -7.61 -25.11
N TYR A 6 3.40 -7.61 -24.26
CA TYR A 6 3.38 -6.89 -22.99
C TYR A 6 3.14 -5.38 -23.19
N TYR A 7 3.91 -4.71 -24.06
CA TYR A 7 3.74 -3.28 -24.30
C TYR A 7 2.38 -2.94 -24.93
N GLN A 8 1.85 -3.82 -25.78
CA GLN A 8 0.51 -3.64 -26.33
C GLN A 8 -0.55 -3.69 -25.22
N LEU A 9 -0.53 -4.74 -24.38
CA LEU A 9 -1.47 -4.87 -23.26
C LEU A 9 -1.33 -3.73 -22.27
N LEU A 10 -0.09 -3.34 -21.97
CA LEU A 10 0.19 -2.24 -21.06
C LEU A 10 -0.46 -0.94 -21.55
N LYS A 11 -0.30 -0.61 -22.83
CA LYS A 11 -0.94 0.55 -23.45
C LYS A 11 -2.47 0.50 -23.33
N GLU A 12 -3.08 -0.65 -23.67
CA GLU A 12 -4.53 -0.83 -23.57
C GLU A 12 -5.05 -0.63 -22.13
N PHE A 13 -4.33 -1.15 -21.11
CA PHE A 13 -4.74 -1.00 -19.71
C PHE A 13 -4.54 0.39 -19.15
N ILE A 14 -3.51 1.12 -19.63
CA ILE A 14 -3.26 2.50 -19.20
C ILE A 14 -4.39 3.43 -19.66
N GLU A 15 -4.88 3.25 -20.87
CA GLU A 15 -5.95 4.05 -21.45
C GLU A 15 -7.30 3.87 -20.73
N ILE A 16 -7.40 2.91 -19.78
CA ILE A 16 -8.62 2.69 -18.98
C ILE A 16 -8.43 3.32 -17.59
N PRO A 17 -9.04 4.47 -17.27
CA PRO A 17 -8.91 5.13 -15.98
C PRO A 17 -9.80 4.46 -14.92
N SER A 18 -9.39 3.30 -14.43
CA SER A 18 -10.15 2.50 -13.44
C SER A 18 -10.03 3.07 -12.02
N ILE A 19 -10.52 4.31 -11.81
CA ILE A 19 -10.42 5.05 -10.54
C ILE A 19 -11.51 4.58 -9.58
N SER A 20 -11.12 3.90 -8.48
CA SER A 20 -12.08 3.31 -7.54
C SER A 20 -12.76 4.32 -6.60
N VAL A 21 -12.09 5.43 -6.31
CA VAL A 21 -12.61 6.49 -5.41
C VAL A 21 -13.67 7.38 -6.05
N ASP A 22 -13.85 7.30 -7.38
CA ASP A 22 -14.76 8.18 -8.13
C ASP A 22 -15.86 7.38 -8.83
N LYS A 23 -17.11 7.69 -8.49
CA LYS A 23 -18.29 7.02 -9.06
C LYS A 23 -18.46 7.25 -10.56
N GLU A 24 -17.90 8.31 -11.12
CA GLU A 24 -17.95 8.60 -12.56
C GLU A 24 -17.14 7.58 -13.36
N HIS A 25 -16.16 6.91 -12.74
CA HIS A 25 -15.30 5.90 -13.34
C HIS A 25 -15.74 4.44 -13.16
N LEU A 26 -16.95 4.19 -12.65
CA LEU A 26 -17.48 2.82 -12.46
C LEU A 26 -17.55 2.02 -13.77
N SER A 27 -17.84 2.69 -14.90
CA SER A 27 -17.83 2.06 -16.23
C SER A 27 -16.43 1.63 -16.65
N ASP A 28 -15.40 2.41 -16.31
CA ASP A 28 -14.01 2.12 -16.63
C ASP A 28 -13.47 0.96 -15.80
N ILE A 29 -13.85 0.88 -14.52
CA ILE A 29 -13.55 -0.27 -13.66
C ILE A 29 -14.10 -1.55 -14.27
N LYS A 30 -15.38 -1.57 -14.67
CA LYS A 30 -15.99 -2.72 -15.35
C LYS A 30 -15.34 -3.04 -16.69
N LYS A 31 -14.92 -2.02 -17.44
CA LYS A 31 -14.18 -2.19 -18.70
C LYS A 31 -12.84 -2.89 -18.49
N ALA A 32 -12.07 -2.45 -17.47
CA ALA A 32 -10.80 -3.07 -17.10
C ALA A 32 -10.98 -4.54 -16.71
N ALA A 33 -11.95 -4.85 -15.84
CA ALA A 33 -12.25 -6.21 -15.40
C ALA A 33 -12.68 -7.12 -16.57
N LYS A 34 -13.55 -6.63 -17.47
CA LYS A 34 -13.96 -7.38 -18.68
C LYS A 34 -12.79 -7.64 -19.63
N ARG A 35 -11.85 -6.68 -19.73
CA ARG A 35 -10.64 -6.88 -20.55
C ARG A 35 -9.73 -7.96 -19.96
N LEU A 36 -9.53 -7.98 -18.63
CA LEU A 36 -8.82 -9.03 -17.93
C LEU A 36 -9.46 -10.40 -18.17
N LYS A 37 -10.78 -10.50 -17.96
CA LYS A 37 -11.53 -11.72 -18.24
C LYS A 37 -11.24 -12.25 -19.65
N LYS A 38 -11.38 -11.39 -20.67
CA LYS A 38 -11.17 -11.76 -22.07
C LYS A 38 -9.74 -12.26 -22.33
N ILE A 39 -8.72 -11.59 -21.75
CA ILE A 39 -7.31 -11.99 -21.89
C ILE A 39 -7.09 -13.39 -21.33
N PHE A 40 -7.62 -13.70 -20.16
CA PHE A 40 -7.45 -15.00 -19.53
C PHE A 40 -8.19 -16.11 -20.30
N GLU A 41 -9.42 -15.84 -20.77
CA GLU A 41 -10.19 -16.80 -21.60
C GLU A 41 -9.47 -17.09 -22.92
N GLU A 42 -8.87 -16.09 -23.58
CA GLU A 42 -8.06 -16.25 -24.81
C GLU A 42 -6.86 -17.19 -24.59
N HIS A 43 -6.37 -17.30 -23.34
CA HIS A 43 -5.24 -18.17 -22.95
C HIS A 43 -5.69 -19.44 -22.22
N LYS A 44 -6.95 -19.85 -22.38
CA LYS A 44 -7.52 -21.11 -21.87
C LYS A 44 -7.52 -21.23 -20.34
N MET A 45 -7.56 -20.13 -19.64
CA MET A 45 -7.77 -20.13 -18.20
C MET A 45 -9.27 -20.20 -17.88
N GLU A 46 -9.63 -20.89 -16.81
CA GLU A 46 -11.00 -20.89 -16.29
C GLU A 46 -11.23 -19.58 -15.52
N VAL A 47 -12.19 -18.76 -15.96
CA VAL A 47 -12.40 -17.42 -15.40
C VAL A 47 -13.71 -17.33 -14.66
N GLN A 48 -13.63 -16.97 -13.39
CA GLN A 48 -14.76 -16.57 -12.56
C GLN A 48 -14.81 -15.04 -12.50
N PHE A 49 -15.96 -14.48 -12.89
CA PHE A 49 -16.21 -13.04 -12.90
C PHE A 49 -17.30 -12.74 -11.88
N ILE A 50 -16.88 -12.18 -10.71
CA ILE A 50 -17.72 -12.11 -9.51
C ILE A 50 -18.18 -10.66 -9.31
N GLU A 51 -19.47 -10.38 -9.55
CA GLU A 51 -20.05 -9.02 -9.48
C GLU A 51 -20.82 -8.70 -8.19
N TRP A 52 -20.96 -9.68 -7.27
CA TRP A 52 -21.80 -9.56 -6.07
C TRP A 52 -21.26 -8.57 -5.01
N TYR A 53 -20.00 -8.15 -5.15
CA TYR A 53 -19.28 -7.29 -4.22
C TYR A 53 -19.04 -5.90 -4.81
N TRP A 54 -20.07 -5.32 -5.41
CA TRP A 54 -20.17 -3.99 -6.05
C TRP A 54 -19.46 -3.91 -7.41
N ASN A 55 -18.14 -4.07 -7.47
CA ASN A 55 -17.40 -4.15 -8.74
C ASN A 55 -16.76 -5.53 -8.90
N PRO A 56 -16.43 -5.95 -10.12
CA PRO A 56 -16.01 -7.32 -10.35
C PRO A 56 -14.68 -7.68 -9.70
N ILE A 57 -14.65 -8.81 -8.99
CA ILE A 57 -13.43 -9.55 -8.69
C ILE A 57 -13.20 -10.55 -9.84
N VAL A 58 -11.99 -10.61 -10.36
CA VAL A 58 -11.61 -11.51 -11.44
C VAL A 58 -10.70 -12.60 -10.89
N ILE A 59 -11.13 -13.86 -10.98
CA ILE A 59 -10.31 -15.01 -10.63
C ILE A 59 -10.11 -15.82 -11.92
N ALA A 60 -8.85 -16.13 -12.24
CA ALA A 60 -8.52 -16.92 -13.41
C ALA A 60 -7.60 -18.08 -13.01
N ASP A 61 -8.08 -19.30 -13.20
CA ASP A 61 -7.41 -20.53 -12.81
C ASP A 61 -6.83 -21.25 -14.03
N TYR A 62 -5.61 -21.74 -13.91
CA TYR A 62 -4.98 -22.67 -14.82
C TYR A 62 -4.45 -23.87 -14.02
N GLU A 63 -5.27 -24.91 -13.91
CA GLU A 63 -4.90 -26.18 -13.31
C GLU A 63 -4.57 -27.19 -14.42
N HIS A 64 -3.29 -27.53 -14.57
CA HIS A 64 -2.87 -28.51 -15.57
C HIS A 64 -2.39 -29.83 -14.97
N ASN A 65 -2.10 -29.86 -13.68
CA ASN A 65 -1.70 -31.06 -12.96
C ASN A 65 -2.01 -30.95 -11.47
N LYS A 66 -2.92 -31.79 -10.98
CA LYS A 66 -3.36 -31.81 -9.57
C LYS A 66 -2.26 -32.11 -8.55
N SER A 67 -1.13 -32.70 -8.97
CA SER A 67 0.00 -32.99 -8.09
C SER A 67 0.92 -31.77 -7.86
N LEU A 68 0.77 -30.74 -8.68
CA LEU A 68 1.58 -29.51 -8.54
C LEU A 68 0.98 -28.55 -7.52
N PRO A 69 1.83 -27.80 -6.82
CA PRO A 69 1.35 -26.77 -5.92
C PRO A 69 0.68 -25.62 -6.70
N THR A 70 -0.31 -25.00 -6.05
CA THR A 70 -1.03 -23.85 -6.59
C THR A 70 -0.44 -22.56 -6.05
N CYS A 71 -0.01 -21.68 -6.94
CA CYS A 71 0.34 -20.29 -6.62
C CYS A 71 -0.81 -19.36 -6.94
N THR A 72 -1.24 -18.57 -5.97
CA THR A 72 -2.11 -17.42 -6.24
C THR A 72 -1.29 -16.14 -6.42
N ILE A 73 -1.37 -15.55 -7.60
CA ILE A 73 -0.83 -14.23 -7.91
C ILE A 73 -1.92 -13.21 -7.63
N TYR A 74 -1.76 -12.46 -6.54
CA TYR A 74 -2.72 -11.44 -6.15
C TYR A 74 -2.35 -10.09 -6.74
N TRP A 75 -3.38 -9.38 -7.22
CA TRP A 75 -3.24 -8.03 -7.72
C TRP A 75 -4.51 -7.18 -7.65
N ASN A 76 -4.39 -5.89 -7.97
CA ASN A 76 -5.51 -4.98 -8.14
C ASN A 76 -5.47 -4.29 -9.51
N TYR A 77 -6.64 -3.93 -10.03
CA TYR A 77 -6.77 -3.17 -11.28
C TYR A 77 -7.34 -1.76 -11.08
N ASP A 78 -7.65 -1.39 -9.85
CA ASP A 78 -8.07 -0.04 -9.50
C ASP A 78 -6.86 0.88 -9.29
N VAL A 79 -7.12 2.17 -9.43
CA VAL A 79 -6.11 3.22 -9.43
C VAL A 79 -6.62 4.49 -8.75
N LEU A 80 -5.71 5.32 -8.23
CA LEU A 80 -6.04 6.61 -7.62
C LEU A 80 -6.24 7.70 -8.68
N GLN A 81 -6.99 8.74 -8.32
CA GLN A 81 -7.22 9.91 -9.18
C GLN A 81 -5.92 10.63 -9.52
N ALA A 82 -5.79 11.12 -10.76
CA ALA A 82 -4.69 11.94 -11.22
C ALA A 82 -5.17 13.34 -11.58
N ASN A 83 -4.44 14.35 -11.09
CA ASN A 83 -4.72 15.73 -11.46
C ASN A 83 -3.89 16.10 -12.69
N LYS A 84 -4.52 16.48 -13.81
CA LYS A 84 -3.85 16.83 -15.06
C LYS A 84 -2.79 17.94 -14.92
N LYS A 85 -3.02 18.88 -13.99
CA LYS A 85 -2.12 20.03 -13.77
C LYS A 85 -0.75 19.64 -13.20
N ASP A 86 -0.64 18.47 -12.60
CA ASP A 86 0.58 18.01 -11.94
C ASP A 86 1.48 17.21 -12.90
N TRP A 87 1.08 17.01 -14.15
CA TRP A 87 1.81 16.21 -15.13
C TRP A 87 2.53 17.03 -16.18
N ARG A 88 3.75 16.60 -16.54
CA ARG A 88 4.59 17.27 -17.56
C ARG A 88 3.97 17.30 -18.95
N LYS A 89 3.09 16.36 -19.27
CA LYS A 89 2.21 16.36 -20.44
C LYS A 89 0.78 16.44 -19.96
N ASP A 90 -0.06 17.14 -20.69
CA ASP A 90 -1.45 17.46 -20.33
C ASP A 90 -2.36 16.25 -20.11
N ASP A 91 -1.93 15.04 -20.50
CA ASP A 91 -2.67 13.80 -20.31
C ASP A 91 -1.88 12.77 -19.47
N PRO A 92 -2.25 12.54 -18.20
CA PRO A 92 -1.63 11.56 -17.34
C PRO A 92 -1.85 10.10 -17.81
N PHE A 93 -2.79 9.86 -18.70
CA PHE A 93 -3.14 8.54 -19.24
C PHE A 93 -2.50 8.24 -20.60
N SER A 94 -1.58 9.08 -21.06
CA SER A 94 -0.84 8.87 -22.30
C SER A 94 0.58 8.39 -22.02
N LEU A 95 0.92 7.20 -22.53
CA LEU A 95 2.23 6.59 -22.38
C LEU A 95 3.32 7.48 -23.05
N TYR A 96 4.37 7.76 -22.30
CA TYR A 96 5.50 8.54 -22.74
C TYR A 96 6.82 7.87 -22.36
N ILE A 97 7.67 7.61 -23.34
CA ILE A 97 9.00 7.03 -23.12
C ILE A 97 10.04 8.12 -23.25
N TRP A 98 10.88 8.29 -22.24
CA TRP A 98 12.03 9.18 -22.26
C TRP A 98 13.25 8.51 -21.63
N LYS A 99 14.34 8.42 -22.38
CA LYS A 99 15.53 7.64 -22.04
C LYS A 99 15.14 6.16 -21.76
N GLU A 100 15.53 5.67 -20.58
CA GLU A 100 15.27 4.30 -20.12
C GLU A 100 14.01 4.19 -19.27
N ASN A 101 13.23 5.26 -19.12
CA ASN A 101 12.04 5.28 -18.28
C ASN A 101 10.78 5.49 -19.12
N ILE A 102 9.73 4.81 -18.69
CA ILE A 102 8.39 4.96 -19.19
C ILE A 102 7.60 5.76 -18.16
N TYR A 103 6.91 6.81 -18.62
CA TYR A 103 6.16 7.74 -17.79
C TYR A 103 4.68 7.65 -18.14
N TRP A 104 3.83 7.46 -17.16
CA TRP A 104 2.38 7.68 -17.18
C TRP A 104 1.82 7.49 -15.77
N ARG A 105 0.58 7.89 -15.55
CA ARG A 105 -0.08 7.63 -14.28
C ARG A 105 -0.35 6.14 -14.10
N TRP A 106 -0.01 5.59 -12.91
CA TRP A 106 -0.11 4.18 -12.50
C TRP A 106 0.87 3.21 -13.19
N VAL A 107 1.95 3.75 -13.69
CA VAL A 107 3.02 2.90 -14.18
C VAL A 107 3.68 2.10 -13.08
N SER A 108 3.86 2.67 -11.90
CA SER A 108 4.51 1.99 -10.79
C SER A 108 3.53 1.44 -9.74
N ASP A 109 2.28 1.92 -9.71
CA ASP A 109 1.23 1.42 -8.81
C ASP A 109 -0.11 1.27 -9.59
N SER A 110 -0.36 0.20 -10.36
CA SER A 110 0.29 -1.09 -10.30
C SER A 110 0.02 -1.98 -11.54
N LYS A 111 -0.45 -1.41 -12.69
CA LYS A 111 -0.91 -2.21 -13.83
C LYS A 111 0.22 -2.98 -14.53
N TRP A 112 1.43 -2.46 -14.56
CA TRP A 112 2.53 -3.09 -15.28
C TRP A 112 3.02 -4.38 -14.61
N GLN A 113 3.05 -4.40 -13.28
CA GLN A 113 3.52 -5.53 -12.52
C GLN A 113 2.66 -6.77 -12.78
N LEU A 114 1.33 -6.59 -12.74
CA LEU A 114 0.38 -7.64 -13.08
C LEU A 114 0.65 -8.18 -14.47
N LEU A 115 0.87 -7.32 -15.45
CA LEU A 115 1.06 -7.72 -16.85
C LEU A 115 2.37 -8.47 -17.08
N VAL A 116 3.43 -8.20 -16.32
CA VAL A 116 4.66 -9.00 -16.38
C VAL A 116 4.36 -10.46 -16.02
N HIS A 117 3.64 -10.68 -14.92
CA HIS A 117 3.27 -12.03 -14.49
C HIS A 117 2.32 -12.70 -15.48
N ILE A 118 1.28 -12.00 -15.94
CA ILE A 118 0.32 -12.54 -16.91
C ILE A 118 1.03 -13.01 -18.18
N VAL A 119 1.84 -12.15 -18.79
CA VAL A 119 2.51 -12.47 -20.06
C VAL A 119 3.55 -13.57 -19.90
N SER A 120 4.30 -13.58 -18.79
CA SER A 120 5.25 -14.66 -18.49
C SER A 120 4.57 -16.01 -18.31
N ILE A 121 3.47 -16.06 -17.56
CA ILE A 121 2.70 -17.29 -17.34
C ILE A 121 2.11 -17.79 -18.67
N PHE A 122 1.59 -16.90 -19.52
CA PHE A 122 1.09 -17.30 -20.83
C PHE A 122 2.16 -17.91 -21.73
N GLU A 123 3.40 -17.38 -21.70
CA GLU A 123 4.50 -17.96 -22.46
C GLU A 123 4.87 -19.35 -21.92
N LEU A 124 4.93 -19.53 -20.58
CA LEU A 124 5.18 -20.84 -19.96
C LEU A 124 4.07 -21.86 -20.25
N ILE A 125 2.81 -21.45 -20.30
CA ILE A 125 1.68 -22.30 -20.71
C ILE A 125 1.85 -22.76 -22.17
N LYS A 126 2.16 -21.82 -23.04
CA LYS A 126 2.37 -22.08 -24.47
C LYS A 126 3.55 -23.04 -24.71
N GLU A 127 4.63 -22.86 -23.98
CA GLU A 127 5.83 -23.71 -24.04
C GLU A 127 5.66 -25.05 -23.30
N LYS A 128 4.55 -25.24 -22.58
CA LYS A 128 4.30 -26.40 -21.69
C LYS A 128 5.38 -26.60 -20.63
N ASN A 129 5.91 -25.50 -20.15
CA ASN A 129 7.02 -25.44 -19.19
C ASN A 129 6.60 -24.85 -17.82
N LEU A 130 5.32 -24.88 -17.48
CA LEU A 130 4.81 -24.35 -16.22
C LEU A 130 4.92 -25.42 -15.11
N GLY A 131 5.60 -25.07 -13.99
CA GLY A 131 5.85 -25.95 -12.85
C GLY A 131 4.86 -25.81 -11.70
N TYR A 132 3.79 -25.04 -11.86
CA TYR A 132 2.77 -24.76 -10.84
C TYR A 132 1.38 -24.72 -11.46
N ASN A 133 0.34 -24.98 -10.66
CA ASN A 133 -0.99 -24.49 -10.97
C ASN A 133 -1.05 -23.01 -10.62
N ILE A 134 -1.70 -22.22 -11.45
CA ILE A 134 -1.75 -20.76 -11.30
C ILE A 134 -3.17 -20.30 -11.09
N ARG A 135 -3.34 -19.45 -10.08
CA ARG A 135 -4.54 -18.63 -9.89
C ARG A 135 -4.15 -17.17 -9.93
N PHE A 136 -4.79 -16.39 -10.77
CA PHE A 136 -4.81 -14.93 -10.65
C PHE A 136 -6.04 -14.55 -9.83
N PHE A 137 -5.82 -13.79 -8.75
CA PHE A 137 -6.86 -13.21 -7.93
C PHE A 137 -6.74 -11.69 -7.97
N ILE A 138 -7.64 -11.04 -8.72
CA ILE A 138 -7.50 -9.62 -9.08
C ILE A 138 -8.72 -8.85 -8.60
N GLU A 139 -8.48 -7.88 -7.71
CA GLU A 139 -9.50 -7.04 -7.11
C GLU A 139 -9.55 -5.61 -7.68
N TRP A 140 -10.52 -4.80 -7.22
CA TRP A 140 -10.79 -3.46 -7.70
C TRP A 140 -10.79 -2.36 -6.62
N GLU A 141 -10.55 -2.67 -5.36
CA GLU A 141 -10.75 -1.76 -4.22
C GLU A 141 -9.55 -1.62 -3.28
N LYS A 142 -8.34 -2.00 -3.73
CA LYS A 142 -7.11 -1.86 -2.92
C LYS A 142 -6.94 -0.42 -2.43
N ASN A 143 -7.21 0.57 -3.29
CA ASN A 143 -7.06 1.99 -2.97
C ASN A 143 -8.17 2.54 -2.07
N ILE A 144 -9.20 1.77 -1.78
CA ILE A 144 -10.29 2.07 -0.82
C ILE A 144 -10.44 0.98 0.24
N TRP A 145 -9.33 0.24 0.51
CA TRP A 145 -9.12 -0.64 1.66
C TRP A 145 -9.67 -2.05 1.58
N SER A 146 -10.12 -2.51 0.41
CA SER A 146 -10.46 -3.90 0.11
C SER A 146 -11.49 -4.55 1.05
N GLU A 147 -12.46 -3.80 1.56
CA GLU A 147 -13.44 -4.32 2.54
C GLU A 147 -14.30 -5.44 1.95
N ASN A 148 -14.79 -5.26 0.72
CA ASN A 148 -15.58 -6.30 0.03
C ASN A 148 -14.70 -7.48 -0.36
N THR A 149 -13.46 -7.25 -0.74
CA THR A 149 -12.49 -8.30 -1.07
C THR A 149 -12.11 -9.12 0.15
N LYS A 150 -11.91 -8.51 1.32
CA LYS A 150 -11.72 -9.23 2.60
C LYS A 150 -12.90 -10.13 2.91
N ARG A 151 -14.12 -9.59 2.79
CA ARG A 151 -15.34 -10.35 2.99
C ARG A 151 -15.43 -11.53 2.02
N PHE A 152 -15.12 -11.31 0.73
CA PHE A 152 -15.10 -12.38 -0.26
C PHE A 152 -14.10 -13.48 0.09
N ILE A 153 -12.90 -13.15 0.55
CA ILE A 153 -11.88 -14.11 0.99
C ILE A 153 -12.41 -14.96 2.14
N ILE A 154 -12.99 -14.33 3.16
CA ILE A 154 -13.53 -15.04 4.34
C ILE A 154 -14.68 -15.98 3.95
N GLU A 155 -15.57 -15.56 3.06
CA GLU A 155 -16.73 -16.36 2.61
C GLU A 155 -16.34 -17.49 1.63
N ASN A 156 -15.15 -17.43 1.00
CA ASN A 156 -14.74 -18.37 -0.04
C ASN A 156 -13.36 -19.02 0.18
N GLN A 157 -12.96 -19.21 1.46
CA GLN A 157 -11.65 -19.76 1.84
C GLN A 157 -11.29 -21.05 1.10
N GLU A 158 -12.21 -22.02 1.07
CA GLU A 158 -11.97 -23.31 0.43
C GLU A 158 -11.74 -23.20 -1.08
N LYS A 159 -12.42 -22.26 -1.76
CA LYS A 159 -12.24 -22.02 -3.18
C LYS A 159 -10.91 -21.32 -3.50
N LEU A 160 -10.43 -20.51 -2.56
CA LEU A 160 -9.19 -19.75 -2.71
C LEU A 160 -7.96 -20.49 -2.18
N LYS A 161 -8.14 -21.72 -1.68
CA LYS A 161 -7.05 -22.51 -1.14
C LYS A 161 -5.85 -22.57 -2.12
N SER A 162 -4.68 -22.23 -1.60
CA SER A 162 -3.44 -22.10 -2.37
C SER A 162 -2.26 -22.49 -1.49
N ASP A 163 -1.22 -23.05 -2.10
CA ASP A 163 0.00 -23.42 -1.39
C ASP A 163 0.82 -22.19 -0.98
N PHE A 164 0.78 -21.15 -1.81
CA PHE A 164 1.40 -19.86 -1.52
C PHE A 164 0.81 -18.71 -2.35
N PHE A 165 1.02 -17.48 -1.87
CA PHE A 165 0.67 -16.25 -2.59
C PHE A 165 1.91 -15.52 -3.05
N LEU A 166 1.85 -14.95 -4.26
CA LEU A 166 2.82 -13.99 -4.76
C LEU A 166 2.15 -12.61 -4.88
N ILE A 167 2.75 -11.62 -4.23
CA ILE A 167 2.34 -10.22 -4.28
C ILE A 167 3.57 -9.39 -4.67
N SER A 168 3.55 -8.81 -5.87
CA SER A 168 4.67 -8.05 -6.43
C SER A 168 4.33 -6.58 -6.47
N ASP A 169 4.47 -5.90 -5.33
CA ASP A 169 4.05 -4.51 -5.16
C ASP A 169 5.19 -3.64 -4.63
N TRP A 170 5.06 -2.32 -4.79
CA TRP A 170 6.00 -1.30 -4.33
C TRP A 170 7.38 -1.28 -4.99
N ASN A 171 8.19 -0.34 -4.51
CA ASN A 171 9.50 -0.01 -5.05
C ASN A 171 10.64 -0.63 -4.23
N LEU A 172 11.75 -0.82 -4.92
CA LEU A 172 13.02 -1.22 -4.34
C LEU A 172 13.55 -0.17 -3.37
N VAL A 173 14.38 -0.59 -2.44
CA VAL A 173 15.07 0.30 -1.50
C VAL A 173 16.52 0.49 -1.96
N ASN A 174 16.90 1.71 -2.33
CA ASN A 174 18.25 2.08 -2.77
C ASN A 174 18.79 1.23 -3.92
N ASP A 175 17.92 0.90 -4.90
CA ASP A 175 18.26 -0.01 -6.01
C ASP A 175 18.75 -1.40 -5.58
N ASN A 176 18.70 -1.69 -4.28
CA ASN A 176 18.98 -3.01 -3.74
C ASN A 176 17.73 -3.87 -3.79
N TRP A 177 17.93 -5.12 -4.18
CA TRP A 177 16.87 -6.11 -4.21
C TRP A 177 16.52 -6.57 -2.83
N CYS A 178 15.25 -6.63 -2.58
CA CYS A 178 14.74 -6.97 -1.27
C CYS A 178 13.50 -7.86 -1.35
N ILE A 179 13.26 -8.59 -0.29
CA ILE A 179 12.01 -9.28 -0.02
C ILE A 179 11.44 -8.70 1.27
N TRP A 180 10.17 -8.38 1.26
CA TRP A 180 9.49 -7.88 2.43
C TRP A 180 9.07 -9.04 3.34
N VAL A 181 9.43 -8.96 4.62
CA VAL A 181 9.20 -10.03 5.60
C VAL A 181 8.13 -9.70 6.64
N SER A 182 7.62 -8.48 6.62
CA SER A 182 6.49 -8.08 7.46
C SER A 182 5.82 -6.81 6.93
N THR A 183 4.58 -6.56 7.35
CA THR A 183 3.88 -5.30 7.13
C THR A 183 3.62 -4.58 8.45
N ARG A 184 3.30 -3.28 8.41
CA ARG A 184 2.94 -2.50 9.59
C ARG A 184 1.45 -2.50 9.86
N TRP A 185 1.09 -2.30 11.11
CA TRP A 185 -0.26 -1.95 11.49
C TRP A 185 -0.53 -0.48 11.23
N SER A 186 -1.76 -0.18 10.87
CA SER A 186 -2.26 1.17 10.73
C SER A 186 -3.60 1.29 11.44
N ILE A 187 -3.75 2.35 12.22
CA ILE A 187 -5.02 2.74 12.80
C ILE A 187 -5.30 4.15 12.30
N ASP A 188 -6.33 4.31 11.50
CA ASP A 188 -6.73 5.61 10.97
C ASP A 188 -8.05 6.02 11.62
N ILE A 189 -8.06 7.19 12.24
CA ILE A 189 -9.21 7.72 12.97
C ILE A 189 -9.56 9.13 12.52
N SER A 190 -10.84 9.48 12.69
CA SER A 190 -11.32 10.86 12.64
C SER A 190 -11.72 11.29 14.04
N LEU A 191 -11.00 12.26 14.58
CA LEU A 191 -11.37 12.94 15.82
C LEU A 191 -12.25 14.13 15.47
N ILE A 192 -13.46 14.12 15.99
CA ILE A 192 -14.47 15.17 15.79
C ILE A 192 -14.52 15.99 17.07
N ILE A 193 -14.31 17.29 16.98
CA ILE A 193 -14.39 18.26 18.09
C ILE A 193 -15.57 19.17 17.83
N GLN A 194 -16.44 19.35 18.83
CA GLN A 194 -17.59 20.23 18.75
C GLN A 194 -17.68 21.12 19.98
N THR A 195 -17.83 22.42 19.77
CA THR A 195 -17.86 23.44 20.83
C THR A 195 -19.25 24.10 21.01
N SER A 196 -20.12 23.97 20.02
CA SER A 196 -21.52 24.42 20.09
C SER A 196 -22.36 23.74 19.02
N SER A 197 -23.69 23.78 19.15
CA SER A 197 -24.62 23.17 18.19
C SER A 197 -24.62 23.88 16.83
N ASN A 198 -24.43 25.22 16.83
CA ASN A 198 -24.49 26.05 15.62
C ASN A 198 -23.24 26.91 15.47
N GLN A 199 -22.96 27.30 14.22
CA GLN A 199 -21.94 28.31 13.95
C GLN A 199 -22.42 29.68 14.41
N ILE A 200 -21.51 30.47 14.92
CA ILE A 200 -21.81 31.73 15.59
C ILE A 200 -21.10 32.87 14.87
N ASN A 201 -21.78 34.01 14.76
CA ASN A 201 -21.20 35.20 14.17
C ASN A 201 -20.11 35.76 15.10
N THR A 202 -18.92 36.06 14.53
CA THR A 202 -17.78 36.61 15.32
C THR A 202 -18.09 37.97 15.95
N TRP A 203 -18.83 38.83 15.27
CA TRP A 203 -19.14 40.18 15.75
C TRP A 203 -19.99 40.22 17.02
N THR A 204 -20.88 39.24 17.22
CA THR A 204 -21.81 39.19 18.32
C THR A 204 -21.21 38.53 19.57
N TYR A 205 -20.35 37.50 19.38
CA TYR A 205 -19.90 36.60 20.46
C TYR A 205 -18.37 36.51 20.59
N TRP A 206 -17.66 37.53 20.13
CA TRP A 206 -16.22 37.59 20.17
C TRP A 206 -15.68 37.30 21.61
N TRP A 207 -14.71 36.38 21.72
CA TRP A 207 -14.04 35.95 22.97
C TRP A 207 -14.90 35.14 23.95
N ILE A 208 -16.18 35.14 23.90
CA ILE A 208 -17.03 34.44 24.88
C ILE A 208 -17.46 33.04 24.46
N VAL A 209 -17.20 32.65 23.22
CA VAL A 209 -17.54 31.33 22.67
C VAL A 209 -16.26 30.57 22.27
N PRO A 210 -16.12 29.31 22.70
CA PRO A 210 -14.97 28.52 22.31
C PRO A 210 -14.97 28.22 20.80
N ASN A 211 -13.79 28.25 20.19
CA ASN A 211 -13.57 27.99 18.78
C ASN A 211 -13.06 26.56 18.58
N ALA A 212 -13.79 25.74 17.81
CA ALA A 212 -13.42 24.34 17.59
C ALA A 212 -12.03 24.16 16.98
N ILE A 213 -11.57 25.08 16.12
CA ILE A 213 -10.21 25.03 15.56
C ILE A 213 -9.18 25.22 16.66
N HIS A 214 -9.37 26.23 17.53
CA HIS A 214 -8.42 26.50 18.61
C HIS A 214 -8.32 25.31 19.57
N GLU A 215 -9.46 24.74 19.99
CA GLU A 215 -9.45 23.59 20.90
C GLU A 215 -8.82 22.35 20.25
N THR A 216 -9.09 22.12 18.94
CA THR A 216 -8.43 21.05 18.19
C THR A 216 -6.91 21.25 18.12
N CYS A 217 -6.43 22.45 17.78
CA CYS A 217 -5.00 22.75 17.71
C CYS A 217 -4.30 22.60 19.07
N LYS A 218 -4.92 23.07 20.15
CA LYS A 218 -4.39 22.92 21.53
C LYS A 218 -4.26 21.44 21.91
N LEU A 219 -5.27 20.62 21.58
CA LEU A 219 -5.24 19.18 21.86
C LEU A 219 -4.17 18.49 21.03
N LEU A 220 -4.18 18.68 19.72
CA LEU A 220 -3.26 18.00 18.80
C LEU A 220 -1.80 18.36 19.05
N SER A 221 -1.50 19.61 19.47
CA SER A 221 -0.13 20.03 19.80
C SER A 221 0.46 19.27 20.99
N LYS A 222 -0.37 18.63 21.83
CA LYS A 222 0.07 17.83 22.98
C LYS A 222 0.39 16.37 22.60
N ILE A 223 0.09 15.91 21.37
CA ILE A 223 0.36 14.52 20.94
C ILE A 223 1.85 14.20 20.99
N HIS A 224 2.70 15.17 20.71
CA HIS A 224 4.14 14.99 20.73
C HIS A 224 4.81 15.84 21.83
N TRP A 225 5.82 15.24 22.48
CA TRP A 225 6.74 16.00 23.33
C TRP A 225 7.67 16.86 22.47
N GLY A 226 8.38 17.79 23.11
CA GLY A 226 9.36 18.63 22.42
C GLY A 226 10.49 17.90 21.70
N ASN A 227 10.72 16.62 22.02
CA ASN A 227 11.67 15.72 21.36
C ASN A 227 11.03 14.81 20.28
N ASN A 228 9.80 15.11 19.84
CA ASN A 228 8.99 14.35 18.90
C ASN A 228 8.56 12.94 19.35
N GLN A 229 8.74 12.59 20.61
CA GLN A 229 8.15 11.36 21.15
C GLN A 229 6.65 11.52 21.35
N ILE A 230 5.91 10.43 21.21
CA ILE A 230 4.45 10.42 21.32
C ILE A 230 4.07 10.50 22.80
N ASN A 231 3.24 11.48 23.14
CA ASN A 231 2.77 11.77 24.49
C ASN A 231 1.39 11.13 24.77
N ILE A 232 1.23 9.87 24.40
CA ILE A 232 0.04 9.08 24.72
C ILE A 232 0.46 8.03 25.75
N PRO A 233 -0.21 7.92 26.92
CA PRO A 233 0.14 6.95 27.94
C PRO A 233 0.18 5.53 27.38
N TYR A 234 1.15 4.75 27.83
CA TYR A 234 1.34 3.35 27.42
C TYR A 234 1.60 3.12 25.94
N PHE A 235 1.76 4.16 25.11
CA PHE A 235 1.97 4.02 23.66
C PHE A 235 3.20 3.17 23.32
N TYR A 236 4.27 3.28 24.09
CA TYR A 236 5.50 2.52 23.89
C TYR A 236 5.60 1.24 24.73
N TYR A 237 4.57 0.89 25.53
CA TYR A 237 4.67 -0.20 26.50
C TYR A 237 4.95 -1.56 25.85
N ASP A 238 4.28 -1.87 24.75
CA ASP A 238 4.43 -3.11 24.01
C ASP A 238 5.48 -3.02 22.87
N VAL A 239 6.23 -1.91 22.78
CA VAL A 239 7.27 -1.71 21.75
C VAL A 239 8.56 -2.39 22.17
N GLU A 240 8.99 -3.37 21.38
CA GLU A 240 10.25 -4.07 21.62
C GLU A 240 11.47 -3.17 21.35
N GLU A 241 12.53 -3.40 22.11
CA GLU A 241 13.84 -2.83 21.78
C GLU A 241 14.36 -3.42 20.46
N ILE A 242 14.88 -2.57 19.60
CA ILE A 242 15.43 -3.01 18.31
C ILE A 242 16.74 -3.74 18.57
N PRO A 243 16.88 -5.01 18.18
CA PRO A 243 18.11 -5.76 18.36
C PRO A 243 19.30 -5.04 17.73
N PHE A 244 20.43 -5.01 18.42
CA PHE A 244 21.64 -4.33 17.95
C PHE A 244 22.09 -4.80 16.56
N ASN A 245 22.00 -6.11 16.29
CA ASN A 245 22.33 -6.67 14.97
C ASN A 245 21.41 -6.13 13.86
N THR A 246 20.14 -5.88 14.16
CA THR A 246 19.18 -5.25 13.21
C THR A 246 19.59 -3.82 12.90
N ILE A 247 19.98 -3.04 13.93
CA ILE A 247 20.49 -1.67 13.73
C ILE A 247 21.77 -1.69 12.88
N LEU A 248 22.69 -2.63 13.12
CA LEU A 248 23.91 -2.78 12.32
C LEU A 248 23.62 -3.15 10.86
N SER A 249 22.64 -4.04 10.64
CA SER A 249 22.19 -4.42 9.29
C SER A 249 21.54 -3.23 8.58
N ASN A 250 20.67 -2.51 9.26
CA ASN A 250 19.98 -1.33 8.69
C ASN A 250 20.94 -0.19 8.37
N LYS A 251 22.02 -0.02 9.13
CA LYS A 251 23.08 0.97 8.84
C LYS A 251 23.85 0.69 7.55
N LYS A 252 23.84 -0.54 7.04
CA LYS A 252 24.42 -0.87 5.73
C LYS A 252 23.56 -0.36 4.57
N ILE A 253 22.30 -0.06 4.83
CA ILE A 253 21.40 0.51 3.83
C ILE A 253 21.67 2.01 3.79
N GLU A 254 22.14 2.48 2.66
CA GLU A 254 22.44 3.89 2.47
C GLU A 254 21.15 4.74 2.54
N PHE A 255 21.14 5.72 3.43
CA PHE A 255 20.07 6.69 3.56
C PHE A 255 20.62 8.08 3.24
N GLU A 256 20.38 8.53 2.01
CA GLU A 256 20.96 9.76 1.44
C GLU A 256 20.28 11.02 2.01
N VAL A 257 20.59 11.37 3.26
CA VAL A 257 19.97 12.49 4.00
C VAL A 257 20.01 13.79 3.22
N GLU A 258 21.18 14.18 2.70
CA GLU A 258 21.38 15.45 1.97
C GLU A 258 20.56 15.50 0.68
N LYS A 259 20.49 14.36 -0.04
CA LYS A 259 19.71 14.26 -1.28
C LYS A 259 18.22 14.39 -0.99
N ILE A 260 17.71 13.70 0.03
CA ILE A 260 16.30 13.78 0.46
C ILE A 260 15.97 15.21 0.93
N GLN A 261 16.84 15.83 1.72
CA GLN A 261 16.64 17.21 2.16
C GLN A 261 16.58 18.18 0.98
N LYS A 262 17.43 18.00 -0.02
CA LYS A 262 17.44 18.82 -1.24
C LYS A 262 16.19 18.58 -2.10
N GLU A 263 15.83 17.33 -2.35
CA GLU A 263 14.66 16.94 -3.14
C GLU A 263 13.35 17.46 -2.53
N LEU A 264 13.21 17.34 -1.22
CA LEU A 264 12.03 17.78 -0.48
C LEU A 264 12.11 19.23 0.00
N SER A 265 13.19 19.96 -0.29
CA SER A 265 13.45 21.32 0.20
C SER A 265 13.32 21.42 1.73
N MET A 266 13.76 20.41 2.46
CA MET A 266 13.68 20.31 3.92
C MET A 266 15.01 20.70 4.57
N LYS A 267 14.93 21.41 5.70
CA LYS A 267 16.14 21.79 6.47
C LYS A 267 16.61 20.71 7.43
N ILE A 268 15.69 19.86 7.90
CA ILE A 268 15.99 18.85 8.93
C ILE A 268 15.09 17.62 8.73
N LEU A 269 15.65 16.45 9.01
CA LEU A 269 14.92 15.19 9.18
C LEU A 269 15.01 14.75 10.65
N PHE A 270 13.91 14.33 11.22
CA PHE A 270 13.83 13.92 12.63
C PHE A 270 14.06 12.43 12.80
N LYS A 271 14.77 12.07 13.88
CA LYS A 271 14.90 10.70 14.38
C LYS A 271 15.22 10.69 15.87
N GLU A 272 15.01 9.57 16.53
CA GLU A 272 15.46 9.36 17.91
C GLU A 272 17.01 9.34 17.96
N LYS A 273 17.58 9.84 19.06
CA LYS A 273 19.02 10.10 19.18
C LYS A 273 19.91 8.88 18.88
N ASN A 274 19.47 7.69 19.28
CA ASN A 274 20.28 6.47 19.21
C ASN A 274 19.93 5.58 18.00
N LEU A 275 19.07 6.03 17.08
CA LEU A 275 18.63 5.26 15.92
C LEU A 275 19.23 5.83 14.63
N ASP A 276 19.41 4.95 13.64
CA ASP A 276 19.55 5.34 12.24
C ASP A 276 18.17 5.65 11.63
N TYR A 277 18.14 6.30 10.47
CA TYR A 277 16.87 6.69 9.82
C TYR A 277 16.04 5.49 9.36
N ILE A 278 16.69 4.41 8.92
CA ILE A 278 16.01 3.19 8.48
C ILE A 278 15.30 2.51 9.64
N SER A 279 16.00 2.33 10.78
CA SER A 279 15.39 1.80 12.00
C SER A 279 14.28 2.68 12.52
N GLN A 280 14.42 4.01 12.45
CA GLN A 280 13.35 4.96 12.81
C GLN A 280 12.11 4.76 11.94
N ILE A 281 12.28 4.70 10.61
CA ILE A 281 11.18 4.59 9.65
C ILE A 281 10.50 3.23 9.77
N TRP A 282 11.26 2.14 9.94
CA TRP A 282 10.71 0.79 9.83
C TRP A 282 10.29 0.16 11.14
N LEU A 283 10.95 0.51 12.24
CA LEU A 283 10.84 -0.23 13.50
C LEU A 283 10.32 0.61 14.67
N ARG A 284 10.05 1.91 14.45
CA ARG A 284 9.45 2.75 15.50
C ARG A 284 8.01 3.14 15.16
N PRO A 285 7.11 3.11 16.14
CA PRO A 285 5.74 3.55 15.92
C PRO A 285 5.69 5.07 15.76
N THR A 286 4.66 5.55 15.06
CA THR A 286 4.46 6.99 14.85
C THR A 286 2.99 7.38 14.84
N VAL A 287 2.70 8.64 15.13
CA VAL A 287 1.38 9.25 15.01
C VAL A 287 1.50 10.48 14.12
N GLN A 288 0.65 10.57 13.11
CA GLN A 288 0.63 11.70 12.19
C GLN A 288 -0.77 12.27 12.05
N ILE A 289 -0.87 13.60 12.08
CA ILE A 289 -2.10 14.31 11.74
C ILE A 289 -2.10 14.48 10.23
N THR A 290 -3.03 13.82 9.54
CA THR A 290 -3.06 13.77 8.07
C THR A 290 -3.93 14.87 7.47
N SER A 291 -4.94 15.33 8.19
CA SER A 291 -5.73 16.50 7.79
C SER A 291 -6.49 17.13 8.97
N ILE A 292 -6.81 18.40 8.82
CA ILE A 292 -7.75 19.11 9.70
C ILE A 292 -8.76 19.82 8.79
N LYS A 293 -10.06 19.58 9.02
CA LYS A 293 -11.16 20.21 8.28
C LYS A 293 -12.03 20.98 9.27
N SER A 294 -12.18 22.27 9.05
CA SER A 294 -13.07 23.15 9.85
C SER A 294 -13.28 24.49 9.16
N GLY A 295 -14.35 25.21 9.54
CA GLY A 295 -14.64 26.52 9.00
C GLY A 295 -15.07 26.49 7.52
N TYR A 296 -14.98 27.64 6.87
CA TYR A 296 -15.29 27.81 5.46
C TYR A 296 -14.01 27.93 4.65
N ASN A 297 -13.88 27.07 3.62
CA ASN A 297 -12.75 27.07 2.67
C ASN A 297 -13.17 27.62 1.30
N ASP A 298 -14.28 28.35 1.24
CA ASP A 298 -14.79 28.97 0.01
C ASP A 298 -13.94 30.19 -0.39
N LYS A 299 -14.17 30.70 -1.62
CA LYS A 299 -13.49 31.89 -2.14
C LYS A 299 -13.79 33.17 -1.30
N ILE A 300 -14.85 33.15 -0.51
CA ILE A 300 -15.27 34.29 0.34
C ILE A 300 -15.10 33.89 1.81
N SER A 301 -14.25 34.63 2.53
CA SER A 301 -14.11 34.49 3.99
C SER A 301 -15.42 34.89 4.67
N ARG A 302 -15.90 34.04 5.60
CA ARG A 302 -17.07 34.35 6.43
C ARG A 302 -16.63 34.67 7.86
N SER A 303 -17.21 35.70 8.44
CA SER A 303 -16.97 36.09 9.83
C SER A 303 -17.76 35.22 10.81
N THR A 304 -17.41 33.92 10.88
CA THR A 304 -18.05 32.94 11.78
C THR A 304 -17.02 32.24 12.66
N ILE A 305 -17.42 31.89 13.87
CA ILE A 305 -16.66 31.03 14.76
C ILE A 305 -17.03 29.59 14.42
N PRO A 306 -16.08 28.76 13.95
CA PRO A 306 -16.35 27.36 13.67
C PRO A 306 -16.72 26.61 14.94
N ASN A 307 -17.84 25.91 14.91
CA ASN A 307 -18.33 25.09 16.01
C ASN A 307 -17.89 23.63 15.94
N LYS A 308 -17.37 23.19 14.79
CA LYS A 308 -16.94 21.83 14.56
C LYS A 308 -15.62 21.77 13.81
N ALA A 309 -14.73 20.88 14.23
CA ALA A 309 -13.50 20.53 13.53
C ALA A 309 -13.34 19.02 13.46
N ILE A 310 -12.78 18.52 12.36
CA ILE A 310 -12.47 17.09 12.15
C ILE A 310 -10.99 16.99 11.88
N ALA A 311 -10.26 16.25 12.72
CA ALA A 311 -8.86 15.91 12.52
C ALA A 311 -8.74 14.43 12.15
N ASN A 312 -8.10 14.12 11.01
CA ASN A 312 -7.73 12.77 10.67
C ASN A 312 -6.33 12.47 11.21
N ILE A 313 -6.20 11.37 11.94
CA ILE A 313 -4.98 10.97 12.63
C ILE A 313 -4.67 9.53 12.23
N SER A 314 -3.43 9.30 11.80
CA SER A 314 -2.92 7.98 11.43
C SER A 314 -1.85 7.53 12.42
N PHE A 315 -2.09 6.39 13.04
CA PHE A 315 -1.12 5.68 13.86
C PHE A 315 -0.46 4.61 13.00
N LYS A 316 0.86 4.58 12.99
CA LYS A 316 1.63 3.46 12.45
C LYS A 316 2.27 2.74 13.61
N THR A 317 1.90 1.49 13.81
CA THR A 317 2.34 0.69 14.95
C THR A 317 3.35 -0.35 14.54
N VAL A 318 3.97 -1.02 15.50
CA VAL A 318 4.98 -2.04 15.28
C VAL A 318 4.59 -3.35 15.94
N LYS A 319 5.38 -4.41 15.69
CA LYS A 319 5.18 -5.75 16.26
C LYS A 319 4.84 -5.69 17.76
N LYS A 320 3.93 -6.53 18.21
CA LYS A 320 3.39 -6.66 19.57
C LYS A 320 2.49 -5.53 20.05
N GLN A 321 2.46 -4.36 19.43
CA GLN A 321 1.47 -3.36 19.82
C GLN A 321 0.05 -3.84 19.46
N ASN A 322 -0.89 -3.64 20.35
CA ASN A 322 -2.29 -4.02 20.17
C ASN A 322 -3.15 -2.80 19.84
N SER A 323 -3.88 -2.85 18.74
CA SER A 323 -4.71 -1.73 18.25
C SER A 323 -5.75 -1.27 19.27
N ASP A 324 -6.43 -2.21 19.94
CA ASP A 324 -7.48 -1.88 20.91
C ASP A 324 -6.91 -1.17 22.14
N LYS A 325 -5.73 -1.61 22.61
CA LYS A 325 -5.02 -0.92 23.70
C LYS A 325 -4.63 0.52 23.31
N ILE A 326 -4.13 0.70 22.09
CA ILE A 326 -3.73 2.04 21.60
C ILE A 326 -4.94 2.94 21.48
N ILE A 327 -6.04 2.46 20.89
CA ILE A 327 -7.29 3.23 20.75
C ILE A 327 -7.81 3.62 22.15
N LYS A 328 -7.85 2.67 23.07
CA LYS A 328 -8.28 2.94 24.45
C LYS A 328 -7.38 3.95 25.17
N SER A 329 -6.07 3.84 25.03
CA SER A 329 -5.11 4.79 25.61
C SER A 329 -5.28 6.18 24.99
N PHE A 330 -5.52 6.24 23.69
CA PHE A 330 -5.78 7.52 23.02
C PHE A 330 -7.10 8.15 23.46
N GLN A 331 -8.18 7.37 23.61
CA GLN A 331 -9.45 7.85 24.15
C GLN A 331 -9.29 8.43 25.57
N GLN A 332 -8.58 7.71 26.44
CA GLN A 332 -8.29 8.17 27.80
C GLN A 332 -7.44 9.45 27.80
N TRP A 333 -6.44 9.51 26.92
CA TRP A 333 -5.60 10.68 26.76
C TRP A 333 -6.39 11.90 26.30
N ILE A 334 -7.32 11.74 25.32
CA ILE A 334 -8.20 12.83 24.91
C ILE A 334 -9.04 13.30 26.08
N GLY A 335 -9.74 12.40 26.77
CA GLY A 335 -10.58 12.75 27.92
C GLY A 335 -9.84 13.51 29.03
N SER A 336 -8.52 13.23 29.21
CA SER A 336 -7.68 13.95 30.18
C SER A 336 -7.13 15.27 29.69
N ASN A 337 -7.19 15.57 28.39
CA ASN A 337 -6.55 16.75 27.80
C ASN A 337 -7.51 17.74 27.15
N ILE A 338 -8.77 17.34 27.00
CA ILE A 338 -9.83 18.18 26.42
C ILE A 338 -10.62 18.85 27.56
N PRO A 339 -11.01 20.13 27.44
CA PRO A 339 -11.85 20.78 28.43
C PRO A 339 -13.27 20.21 28.47
N ASP A 340 -13.91 20.20 29.65
CA ASP A 340 -15.26 19.63 29.85
C ASP A 340 -16.36 20.31 29.03
N TYR A 341 -16.15 21.55 28.58
CA TYR A 341 -17.10 22.29 27.73
C TYR A 341 -16.99 21.92 26.25
N VAL A 342 -16.10 20.99 25.87
CA VAL A 342 -15.90 20.54 24.48
C VAL A 342 -16.42 19.13 24.33
N GLU A 343 -17.35 18.94 23.42
CA GLU A 343 -17.80 17.61 23.01
C GLU A 343 -16.83 17.02 21.99
N TYR A 344 -16.59 15.71 22.08
CA TYR A 344 -15.78 15.02 21.09
C TYR A 344 -16.34 13.62 20.75
N ASP A 345 -16.04 13.17 19.55
CA ASP A 345 -16.30 11.82 19.08
C ASP A 345 -15.09 11.27 18.32
N ILE A 346 -14.88 9.95 18.40
CA ILE A 346 -13.79 9.25 17.73
C ILE A 346 -14.38 8.20 16.81
N LYS A 347 -14.25 8.45 15.52
CA LYS A 347 -14.61 7.48 14.49
C LYS A 347 -13.37 6.72 14.05
N ILE A 348 -13.36 5.40 14.24
CA ILE A 348 -12.34 4.52 13.66
C ILE A 348 -12.69 4.35 12.19
N ASN A 349 -11.82 4.85 11.30
CA ASN A 349 -12.01 4.73 9.86
C ASN A 349 -11.48 3.39 9.39
N GLN A 350 -10.33 2.94 9.98
CA GLN A 350 -9.67 1.72 9.59
C GLN A 350 -8.71 1.20 10.65
N ILE A 351 -8.61 -0.13 10.68
CA ILE A 351 -7.55 -0.86 11.36
C ILE A 351 -7.01 -1.89 10.37
N SER A 352 -5.70 -1.87 10.12
CA SER A 352 -4.99 -2.96 9.44
C SER A 352 -4.02 -3.60 10.42
N GLN A 353 -3.92 -4.93 10.38
CA GLN A 353 -3.11 -5.69 11.32
C GLN A 353 -1.71 -5.94 10.78
N TRP A 354 -0.78 -6.18 11.68
CA TRP A 354 0.58 -6.57 11.35
C TRP A 354 0.61 -8.02 10.87
N THR A 355 1.33 -8.28 9.81
CA THR A 355 1.52 -9.62 9.28
C THR A 355 3.01 -9.90 9.18
N GLU A 356 3.45 -11.00 9.76
CA GLU A 356 4.80 -11.54 9.58
C GLU A 356 4.75 -12.66 8.56
N ILE A 357 5.70 -12.65 7.65
CA ILE A 357 5.80 -13.66 6.60
C ILE A 357 6.72 -14.76 7.07
N ASP A 358 6.30 -16.01 6.89
CA ASP A 358 7.16 -17.14 7.16
C ASP A 358 8.32 -17.20 6.15
N THR A 359 9.50 -16.78 6.61
CA THR A 359 10.74 -16.81 5.83
C THR A 359 11.40 -18.18 5.78
N LYS A 360 10.83 -19.20 6.45
CA LYS A 360 11.37 -20.56 6.48
C LYS A 360 10.73 -21.47 5.44
N ASN A 361 9.67 -21.02 4.76
CA ASN A 361 9.02 -21.83 3.74
C ASN A 361 9.88 -21.98 2.48
N LYS A 362 9.70 -23.09 1.79
CA LYS A 362 10.48 -23.44 0.58
C LYS A 362 10.30 -22.45 -0.57
N TYR A 363 9.13 -21.81 -0.70
CA TYR A 363 8.83 -20.87 -1.78
C TYR A 363 9.58 -19.55 -1.57
N PHE A 364 9.72 -19.12 -0.30
CA PHE A 364 10.50 -17.94 0.05
C PHE A 364 11.99 -18.15 -0.32
N TRP A 365 12.55 -19.27 0.07
CA TRP A 365 13.96 -19.57 -0.23
C TRP A 365 14.23 -19.71 -1.73
N LYS A 366 13.28 -20.32 -2.46
CA LYS A 366 13.36 -20.41 -3.92
C LYS A 366 13.34 -19.01 -4.55
N ALA A 367 12.41 -18.14 -4.14
CA ALA A 367 12.32 -16.78 -4.65
C ALA A 367 13.58 -15.96 -4.35
N GLU A 368 14.09 -16.03 -3.13
CA GLU A 368 15.33 -15.37 -2.70
C GLU A 368 16.55 -15.81 -3.54
N SER A 369 16.70 -17.11 -3.79
CA SER A 369 17.77 -17.64 -4.63
C SER A 369 17.69 -17.13 -6.07
N PHE A 370 16.53 -17.17 -6.70
CA PHE A 370 16.36 -16.65 -8.08
C PHE A 370 16.61 -15.15 -8.17
N LEU A 371 16.14 -14.38 -7.19
CA LEU A 371 16.42 -12.95 -7.14
C LEU A 371 17.94 -12.71 -7.02
N GLN A 372 18.63 -13.45 -6.15
CA GLN A 372 20.07 -13.34 -5.99
C GLN A 372 20.81 -13.64 -7.30
N ASP A 373 20.42 -14.70 -8.00
CA ASP A 373 21.03 -15.08 -9.28
C ASP A 373 20.81 -14.05 -10.39
N ILE A 374 19.60 -13.47 -10.48
CA ILE A 374 19.25 -12.49 -11.53
C ILE A 374 19.90 -11.13 -11.27
N PHE A 375 19.98 -10.74 -10.01
CA PHE A 375 20.47 -9.41 -9.65
C PHE A 375 21.94 -9.38 -9.25
N GLN A 376 22.56 -10.54 -9.07
CA GLN A 376 23.99 -10.70 -8.70
C GLN A 376 24.38 -9.94 -7.43
N ASN A 377 23.43 -9.78 -6.51
CA ASN A 377 23.59 -9.08 -5.24
C ASN A 377 22.91 -9.86 -4.11
N GLU A 378 23.39 -9.67 -2.88
CA GLU A 378 22.73 -10.18 -1.67
C GLU A 378 21.32 -9.57 -1.55
N ILE A 379 20.32 -10.42 -1.32
CA ILE A 379 18.95 -10.00 -1.14
C ILE A 379 18.73 -9.52 0.29
N ILE A 380 18.22 -8.31 0.42
CA ILE A 380 17.94 -7.71 1.73
C ILE A 380 16.52 -8.08 2.19
N ARG A 381 16.40 -8.66 3.37
CA ARG A 381 15.11 -8.93 4.01
C ARG A 381 14.67 -7.70 4.78
N LEU A 382 13.57 -7.10 4.40
CA LEU A 382 13.09 -5.82 4.92
C LEU A 382 11.73 -5.91 5.58
N ASN A 383 11.50 -5.07 6.59
CA ASN A 383 10.18 -4.85 7.15
C ASN A 383 9.46 -3.76 6.33
N LEU A 384 8.30 -4.08 5.76
CA LEU A 384 7.51 -3.12 5.00
C LEU A 384 6.92 -2.07 5.95
N TRP A 385 7.06 -0.81 5.60
CA TRP A 385 6.51 0.34 6.33
C TRP A 385 5.10 0.74 5.88
N MET A 386 4.54 0.01 4.91
CA MET A 386 3.18 0.20 4.39
C MET A 386 2.29 -1.00 4.72
N THR A 387 1.01 -0.89 4.44
CA THR A 387 0.02 -1.95 4.67
C THR A 387 -0.58 -2.40 3.35
N ILE A 388 -0.75 -3.72 3.22
CA ILE A 388 -1.58 -4.32 2.17
C ILE A 388 -2.90 -4.71 2.82
N PRO A 389 -4.02 -4.10 2.42
CA PRO A 389 -5.29 -4.26 3.15
C PRO A 389 -5.73 -5.69 3.37
N ILE A 390 -5.51 -6.59 2.40
CA ILE A 390 -5.98 -7.98 2.46
C ILE A 390 -4.96 -8.97 3.03
N LEU A 391 -3.71 -8.56 3.26
CA LEU A 391 -2.61 -9.49 3.58
C LEU A 391 -2.90 -10.34 4.82
N ASN A 392 -3.36 -9.68 5.89
CA ASN A 392 -3.71 -10.39 7.11
C ASN A 392 -4.87 -11.35 6.89
N THR A 393 -5.87 -10.95 6.11
CA THR A 393 -7.01 -11.81 5.79
C THR A 393 -6.58 -13.06 5.00
N ILE A 394 -5.62 -12.93 4.09
CA ILE A 394 -5.03 -14.07 3.39
C ILE A 394 -4.27 -14.96 4.37
N ALA A 395 -3.40 -14.38 5.20
CA ALA A 395 -2.58 -15.12 6.15
C ALA A 395 -3.41 -15.92 7.16
N GLU A 396 -4.50 -15.35 7.67
CA GLU A 396 -5.38 -15.98 8.65
C GLU A 396 -6.35 -17.02 8.05
N ASN A 397 -6.76 -16.85 6.80
CA ASN A 397 -7.87 -17.63 6.24
C ASN A 397 -7.47 -18.58 5.11
N ILE A 398 -6.31 -18.39 4.49
CA ILE A 398 -5.89 -19.20 3.34
C ILE A 398 -4.52 -19.83 3.58
N THR A 399 -3.46 -19.03 3.67
CA THR A 399 -2.09 -19.51 3.89
C THR A 399 -1.18 -18.38 4.36
N ASP A 400 -0.24 -18.70 5.23
CA ASP A 400 0.85 -17.83 5.69
C ASP A 400 2.09 -17.86 4.78
N ASN A 401 2.09 -18.75 3.77
CA ASN A 401 3.13 -18.80 2.74
C ASN A 401 2.93 -17.66 1.73
N ILE A 402 3.44 -16.49 2.04
CA ILE A 402 3.28 -15.30 1.21
C ILE A 402 4.65 -14.79 0.77
N LEU A 403 4.78 -14.47 -0.51
CA LEU A 403 5.94 -13.80 -1.08
C LEU A 403 5.57 -12.34 -1.38
N LEU A 404 6.22 -11.41 -0.67
CA LEU A 404 6.10 -9.97 -0.93
C LEU A 404 7.38 -9.48 -1.61
N ILE A 405 7.30 -9.22 -2.90
CA ILE A 405 8.47 -8.89 -3.71
C ILE A 405 8.28 -7.52 -4.36
N PRO A 406 8.99 -6.46 -3.92
CA PRO A 406 8.92 -5.14 -4.54
C PRO A 406 9.57 -5.17 -5.91
N ILE A 407 8.95 -4.52 -6.90
CA ILE A 407 9.42 -4.61 -8.29
C ILE A 407 9.57 -3.29 -9.03
N ALA A 408 9.13 -2.17 -8.46
CA ALA A 408 9.32 -0.86 -9.09
C ALA A 408 10.66 -0.23 -8.72
N ASN A 409 11.20 0.64 -9.58
CA ASN A 409 12.43 1.38 -9.28
C ASN A 409 12.23 2.35 -8.09
N ARG A 410 13.32 2.66 -7.38
CA ARG A 410 13.31 3.53 -6.20
C ARG A 410 12.67 4.90 -6.47
N ASP A 411 13.01 5.51 -7.60
CA ASP A 411 12.58 6.83 -8.03
C ASP A 411 11.31 6.80 -8.89
N CYS A 412 10.52 5.74 -8.75
CA CYS A 412 9.30 5.53 -9.53
C CYS A 412 8.23 6.60 -9.30
N ASN A 413 8.32 7.39 -8.24
CA ASN A 413 7.33 8.40 -7.86
C ASN A 413 5.90 7.86 -7.82
N SER A 414 5.73 6.62 -7.28
CA SER A 414 4.42 5.99 -7.15
C SER A 414 3.39 6.95 -6.55
N GLN A 415 2.21 7.05 -7.18
CA GLN A 415 1.10 7.91 -6.80
C GLN A 415 1.35 9.43 -6.90
N TRP A 416 2.54 9.88 -7.37
CA TRP A 416 2.90 11.28 -7.55
C TRP A 416 3.01 11.69 -9.02
N SER A 417 3.19 12.99 -9.26
CA SER A 417 3.50 13.50 -10.61
C SER A 417 4.82 12.92 -11.11
N SER A 418 4.91 12.68 -12.42
CA SER A 418 6.08 12.05 -13.05
C SER A 418 6.36 10.61 -12.61
N GLU A 419 5.31 9.88 -12.24
CA GLU A 419 5.39 8.44 -11.98
C GLU A 419 6.05 7.73 -13.18
N ASN A 420 7.00 6.84 -12.89
CA ASN A 420 7.84 6.25 -13.92
C ASN A 420 8.26 4.82 -13.61
N LEU A 421 8.66 4.10 -14.64
CA LEU A 421 9.20 2.74 -14.56
C LEU A 421 10.45 2.62 -15.42
N ASN A 422 11.51 2.03 -14.87
CA ASN A 422 12.71 1.72 -15.61
C ASN A 422 12.54 0.47 -16.48
N THR A 423 12.79 0.59 -17.79
CA THR A 423 12.60 -0.51 -18.75
C THR A 423 13.51 -1.71 -18.52
N LYS A 424 14.74 -1.50 -18.01
CA LYS A 424 15.66 -2.60 -17.68
C LYS A 424 15.15 -3.49 -16.56
N LEU A 425 14.31 -2.93 -15.64
CA LEU A 425 13.69 -3.71 -14.60
C LEU A 425 12.62 -4.65 -15.15
N ILE A 426 11.89 -4.24 -16.17
CA ILE A 426 10.88 -5.08 -16.82
C ILE A 426 11.50 -6.39 -17.32
N GLU A 427 12.65 -6.32 -17.99
CA GLU A 427 13.35 -7.49 -18.51
C GLU A 427 13.80 -8.45 -17.38
N LYS A 428 14.34 -7.90 -16.28
CA LYS A 428 14.73 -8.69 -15.12
C LYS A 428 13.54 -9.38 -14.46
N TRP A 429 12.39 -8.70 -14.42
CA TRP A 429 11.17 -9.29 -13.87
C TRP A 429 10.56 -10.37 -14.75
N PHE A 430 10.66 -10.24 -16.05
CA PHE A 430 10.35 -11.36 -16.96
C PHE A 430 11.25 -12.55 -16.67
N LEU A 431 12.55 -12.34 -16.53
CA LEU A 431 13.49 -13.42 -16.18
C LEU A 431 13.14 -14.08 -14.85
N PHE A 432 12.85 -13.28 -13.82
CA PHE A 432 12.43 -13.81 -12.52
C PHE A 432 11.17 -14.67 -12.65
N THR A 433 10.11 -14.14 -13.25
CA THR A 433 8.82 -14.84 -13.35
C THR A 433 8.95 -16.12 -14.16
N LEU A 434 9.63 -16.06 -15.32
CA LEU A 434 9.87 -17.23 -16.15
C LEU A 434 10.65 -18.33 -15.41
N ASN A 435 11.75 -17.96 -14.75
CA ASN A 435 12.59 -18.93 -14.02
C ASN A 435 11.87 -19.49 -12.79
N PHE A 436 11.21 -18.64 -12.01
CA PHE A 436 10.55 -19.06 -10.78
C PHE A 436 9.40 -20.05 -11.04
N PHE A 437 8.63 -19.85 -12.11
CA PHE A 437 7.47 -20.67 -12.44
C PHE A 437 7.76 -21.82 -13.41
N SER A 438 8.95 -21.91 -13.98
CA SER A 438 9.34 -22.97 -14.92
C SER A 438 9.52 -24.33 -14.23
N THR A 439 9.25 -25.44 -14.98
CA THR A 439 9.51 -26.83 -14.55
C THR A 439 11.00 -27.19 -14.56
N GLN A 440 11.78 -26.60 -15.47
CA GLN A 440 13.19 -27.00 -15.71
C GLN A 440 14.12 -26.71 -14.55
N LEU A 441 13.72 -25.86 -13.61
CA LEU A 441 14.54 -25.43 -12.45
C LEU A 441 14.05 -25.97 -11.09
N GLN A 442 13.21 -27.02 -11.08
CA GLN A 442 12.80 -27.69 -9.84
C GLN A 442 13.87 -28.64 -9.27
N LEU A 443 15.08 -28.68 -9.87
CA LEU A 443 16.17 -29.61 -9.53
C LEU A 443 17.28 -28.98 -8.67
N PHE A 444 16.93 -28.03 -7.78
CA PHE A 444 17.88 -27.55 -6.77
C PHE A 444 17.31 -27.62 -5.38
#